data_ad7fa7bf7e12f085a734417cc646ccea
#
_entry.id   ad7fa7bf7e12f085a734417cc646ccea
#
_cell.length_a   1.000
_cell.length_b   1.000
_cell.length_c   1.000
_cell.angle_alpha   90.00
_cell.angle_beta   90.00
_cell.angle_gamma   90.00
#
_symmetry.space_group_name_H-M   'P 1'
#
loop_
_entity.id
_entity.type
_entity.pdbx_description
1 polymer ?
#
loop_
_entity_poly.entity_id
_entity_poly.type
_entity_poly.pdbx_seq_one_letter_code
_entity_poly.pdbx_strand_id
1 'polypeptide(L)'
;MPKRWKNRPEGSNWGEFGDDDQLGSLNYIDSTAVLRAVKEVREGRSFCLSLPLDYPGGRSLAPIRFPPTLKPTNRDGNPVFNSQVRVKNHFFCDVVCDDAVLMCTQYSTQWDSFAHVGSTFDVDGTGEEVACFYNGYRAGTDVVPPDQRGDDYAMTLGIDKFAVKAIQSRAVLIDLEKHFGRAEKTVSFAEMENVMKADGVTVAPGDMVCIHTAFGDEVLKMGRDPDPERIHHMCTALKGDDEALHNWLSANKVSALCADNFAVERMEATPDLQRTHRMPLHNHCLFKRGIPLGELWYFTELAMHLRQAKRSHFMLTAPPLRLTGAVGSPVTPVGTV
;
A
#
# COMPACT_ATOMS: atom_id res chain seq x y z
N MET A 1 24.04 3.46 18.68
CA MET A 1 23.10 2.87 19.67
C MET A 1 23.27 1.37 19.66
N PRO A 2 22.99 0.62 20.75
CA PRO A 2 22.99 -0.84 20.69
C PRO A 2 21.92 -1.31 19.70
N LYS A 3 22.14 -2.45 19.03
CA LYS A 3 21.15 -3.05 18.13
C LYS A 3 19.82 -3.28 18.87
N ARG A 4 18.68 -3.03 18.19
CA ARG A 4 17.33 -3.22 18.76
C ARG A 4 16.96 -4.70 18.92
N TRP A 5 17.73 -5.59 18.32
CA TRP A 5 17.46 -7.04 18.35
C TRP A 5 18.74 -7.83 18.61
N LYS A 6 18.61 -8.94 19.30
CA LYS A 6 19.59 -10.01 19.36
C LYS A 6 19.25 -11.11 18.36
N ASN A 7 17.95 -11.43 18.25
CA ASN A 7 17.41 -12.31 17.22
C ASN A 7 16.68 -11.51 16.16
N ARG A 8 16.68 -12.02 14.95
CA ARG A 8 15.86 -11.49 13.83
C ARG A 8 15.11 -12.64 13.15
N PRO A 9 13.94 -12.41 12.56
CA PRO A 9 13.20 -13.44 11.86
C PRO A 9 14.03 -14.06 10.74
N GLU A 10 13.91 -15.37 10.57
CA GLU A 10 14.55 -16.06 9.46
C GLU A 10 14.10 -15.46 8.12
N GLY A 11 15.06 -15.29 7.20
CA GLY A 11 14.82 -14.66 5.90
C GLY A 11 14.59 -13.15 5.96
N SER A 12 14.72 -12.49 7.14
CA SER A 12 14.58 -11.03 7.23
C SER A 12 15.82 -10.31 6.70
N ASN A 13 15.60 -9.04 6.26
CA ASN A 13 16.70 -8.13 5.89
C ASN A 13 17.00 -7.09 6.99
N TRP A 14 16.59 -7.34 8.22
CA TRP A 14 16.86 -6.44 9.33
C TRP A 14 18.35 -6.12 9.45
N GLY A 15 18.68 -4.84 9.52
CA GLY A 15 20.05 -4.33 9.56
C GLY A 15 20.74 -4.23 8.20
N GLU A 16 20.14 -4.70 7.11
CA GLU A 16 20.74 -4.58 5.76
C GLU A 16 20.99 -3.13 5.36
N PHE A 17 20.09 -2.23 5.73
CA PHE A 17 20.17 -0.79 5.45
C PHE A 17 20.55 0.05 6.69
N GLY A 18 21.00 -0.61 7.75
CA GLY A 18 21.38 0.00 9.03
C GLY A 18 20.39 -0.31 10.15
N ASP A 19 20.88 -0.17 11.38
CA ASP A 19 20.11 -0.52 12.58
C ASP A 19 18.90 0.42 12.79
N ASP A 20 18.97 1.66 12.27
CA ASP A 20 17.93 2.69 12.38
C ASP A 20 17.06 2.83 11.12
N ASP A 21 17.19 1.91 10.15
CA ASP A 21 16.47 1.98 8.91
C ASP A 21 14.94 1.87 9.12
N GLN A 22 14.22 2.71 8.43
CA GLN A 22 12.75 2.79 8.43
C GLN A 22 12.15 2.75 7.00
N LEU A 23 12.98 2.52 5.99
CA LEU A 23 12.59 2.53 4.58
C LEU A 23 12.59 1.15 3.94
N GLY A 24 13.24 0.17 4.57
CA GLY A 24 13.25 -1.22 4.08
C GLY A 24 13.65 -1.31 2.61
N SER A 25 12.89 -2.06 1.85
CA SER A 25 13.14 -2.29 0.41
C SER A 25 13.00 -1.03 -0.46
N LEU A 26 12.40 0.06 0.04
CA LEU A 26 12.44 1.35 -0.66
C LEU A 26 13.87 1.88 -0.84
N ASN A 27 14.84 1.40 -0.06
CA ASN A 27 16.25 1.74 -0.24
C ASN A 27 16.81 1.23 -1.58
N TYR A 28 16.21 0.22 -2.20
CA TYR A 28 16.58 -0.22 -3.55
C TYR A 28 16.17 0.76 -4.67
N ILE A 29 15.34 1.75 -4.36
CA ILE A 29 15.01 2.83 -5.29
C ILE A 29 16.14 3.87 -5.23
N ASP A 30 17.18 3.65 -6.01
CA ASP A 30 18.30 4.57 -6.22
C ASP A 30 18.09 5.42 -7.50
N SER A 31 19.06 6.28 -7.80
CA SER A 31 19.03 7.11 -9.01
C SER A 31 18.99 6.28 -10.30
N THR A 32 19.61 5.10 -10.30
CA THR A 32 19.61 4.19 -11.46
C THR A 32 18.21 3.63 -11.69
N ALA A 33 17.52 3.24 -10.62
CA ALA A 33 16.14 2.74 -10.72
C ALA A 33 15.19 3.83 -11.25
N VAL A 34 15.33 5.07 -10.75
CA VAL A 34 14.54 6.22 -11.24
C VAL A 34 14.83 6.52 -12.71
N LEU A 35 16.10 6.59 -13.11
CA LEU A 35 16.47 6.84 -14.51
C LEU A 35 16.02 5.70 -15.45
N ARG A 36 15.95 4.46 -14.94
CA ARG A 36 15.36 3.34 -15.67
C ARG A 36 13.86 3.53 -15.87
N ALA A 37 13.15 4.04 -14.87
CA ALA A 37 11.73 4.35 -14.96
C ALA A 37 11.43 5.43 -16.01
N VAL A 38 12.22 6.49 -16.05
CA VAL A 38 12.08 7.57 -17.05
C VAL A 38 12.13 7.05 -18.47
N LYS A 39 12.92 6.01 -18.74
CA LYS A 39 13.02 5.39 -20.08
C LYS A 39 11.76 4.63 -20.51
N GLU A 40 10.87 4.34 -19.58
CA GLU A 40 9.57 3.72 -19.88
C GLU A 40 8.53 4.74 -20.37
N VAL A 41 8.76 6.03 -20.18
CA VAL A 41 7.91 7.11 -20.70
C VAL A 41 8.21 7.31 -22.19
N ARG A 42 7.37 6.75 -23.04
CA ARG A 42 7.53 6.76 -24.50
C ARG A 42 6.41 7.49 -25.23
N GLU A 43 5.25 7.59 -24.59
CA GLU A 43 4.05 8.19 -25.16
C GLU A 43 3.62 9.47 -24.41
N GLY A 44 4.10 9.65 -23.17
CA GLY A 44 3.70 10.77 -22.32
C GLY A 44 2.25 10.66 -21.82
N ARG A 45 1.66 9.47 -21.89
CA ARG A 45 0.31 9.21 -21.39
C ARG A 45 0.35 8.82 -19.93
N SER A 46 -0.52 9.46 -19.12
CA SER A 46 -0.65 9.21 -17.68
C SER A 46 -1.98 8.56 -17.34
N PHE A 47 -1.95 7.69 -16.33
CA PHE A 47 -3.10 6.98 -15.79
C PHE A 47 -3.22 7.25 -14.29
N CYS A 48 -4.42 7.58 -13.82
CA CYS A 48 -4.75 7.62 -12.41
C CYS A 48 -4.97 6.19 -11.91
N LEU A 49 -4.14 5.74 -10.97
CA LEU A 49 -4.19 4.38 -10.47
C LEU A 49 -4.89 4.29 -9.09
N SER A 50 -5.82 5.21 -8.83
CA SER A 50 -6.61 5.26 -7.60
C SER A 50 -8.09 5.08 -7.88
N LEU A 51 -8.77 4.36 -7.00
CA LEU A 51 -10.21 4.48 -6.85
C LEU A 51 -10.54 5.88 -6.28
N PRO A 52 -11.76 6.43 -6.52
CA PRO A 52 -12.27 7.49 -5.67
C PRO A 52 -12.25 7.03 -4.21
N LEU A 53 -11.77 7.88 -3.29
CA LEU A 53 -11.47 7.45 -1.92
C LEU A 53 -12.72 7.10 -1.09
N ASP A 54 -13.92 7.36 -1.58
CA ASP A 54 -15.19 6.93 -0.99
C ASP A 54 -15.65 5.52 -1.44
N TYR A 55 -14.84 4.85 -2.27
CA TYR A 55 -14.99 3.43 -2.60
C TYR A 55 -14.14 2.54 -1.70
N PRO A 56 -14.61 1.32 -1.37
CA PRO A 56 -15.73 0.57 -1.97
C PRO A 56 -17.12 1.00 -1.52
N GLY A 57 -17.26 1.90 -0.58
CA GLY A 57 -18.53 2.28 0.03
C GLY A 57 -18.83 1.47 1.30
N GLY A 58 -19.63 2.05 2.20
CA GLY A 58 -20.03 1.39 3.44
C GLY A 58 -18.86 0.92 4.32
N ARG A 59 -19.04 -0.26 4.91
CA ARG A 59 -18.03 -0.96 5.73
C ARG A 59 -17.85 -2.42 5.27
N SER A 60 -18.04 -2.67 4.00
CA SER A 60 -18.18 -4.02 3.46
C SER A 60 -16.87 -4.82 3.47
N LEU A 61 -15.73 -4.19 3.17
CA LEU A 61 -14.41 -4.88 3.19
C LEU A 61 -13.82 -5.01 4.60
N ALA A 62 -13.93 -3.97 5.41
CA ALA A 62 -13.38 -3.96 6.77
C ALA A 62 -14.35 -3.23 7.72
N PRO A 63 -15.05 -3.93 8.62
CA PRO A 63 -16.09 -3.33 9.46
C PRO A 63 -15.64 -2.17 10.36
N ILE A 64 -14.34 -2.10 10.70
CA ILE A 64 -13.75 -1.04 11.52
C ILE A 64 -13.42 0.22 10.72
N ARG A 65 -13.45 0.17 9.38
CA ARG A 65 -13.10 1.29 8.49
C ARG A 65 -14.39 1.93 7.96
N PHE A 66 -14.39 3.24 7.85
CA PHE A 66 -15.51 4.03 7.33
C PHE A 66 -15.05 4.93 6.17
N PRO A 67 -15.97 5.27 5.24
CA PRO A 67 -15.66 6.15 4.13
C PRO A 67 -15.32 7.57 4.59
N PRO A 68 -14.60 8.36 3.77
CA PRO A 68 -14.32 9.75 4.04
C PRO A 68 -15.58 10.56 4.31
N THR A 69 -15.54 11.40 5.33
CA THR A 69 -16.59 12.37 5.61
C THR A 69 -16.04 13.77 5.45
N LEU A 70 -16.57 14.52 4.48
CA LEU A 70 -16.24 15.91 4.24
C LEU A 70 -17.13 16.82 5.07
N LYS A 71 -16.56 17.89 5.62
CA LYS A 71 -17.28 18.94 6.34
C LYS A 71 -16.64 20.28 6.02
N PRO A 72 -17.42 21.38 5.85
CA PRO A 72 -16.84 22.71 5.76
C PRO A 72 -16.08 23.04 7.05
N THR A 73 -15.01 23.82 6.94
CA THR A 73 -14.39 24.44 8.12
C THR A 73 -15.33 25.48 8.73
N ASN A 74 -15.06 25.90 9.96
CA ASN A 74 -15.91 26.84 10.66
C ASN A 74 -15.13 28.11 11.03
N ARG A 75 -15.77 29.27 10.87
CA ARG A 75 -15.26 30.56 11.32
C ARG A 75 -16.33 31.29 12.09
N ASP A 76 -16.11 31.54 13.37
CA ASP A 76 -17.03 32.26 14.25
C ASP A 76 -18.46 31.67 14.28
N GLY A 77 -18.56 30.31 14.29
CA GLY A 77 -19.82 29.58 14.28
C GLY A 77 -20.46 29.39 12.90
N ASN A 78 -19.91 29.95 11.84
CA ASN A 78 -20.43 29.84 10.48
C ASN A 78 -19.56 28.94 9.59
N PRO A 79 -20.18 28.10 8.73
CA PRO A 79 -19.41 27.27 7.80
C PRO A 79 -18.71 28.17 6.76
N VAL A 80 -17.43 27.88 6.50
CA VAL A 80 -16.66 28.54 5.46
C VAL A 80 -16.84 27.78 4.15
N PHE A 81 -18.03 27.94 3.54
CA PHE A 81 -18.33 27.36 2.23
C PHE A 81 -19.25 28.33 1.47
N ASN A 82 -18.86 28.74 0.28
CA ASN A 82 -19.47 29.87 -0.46
C ASN A 82 -19.51 31.15 0.39
N SER A 83 -18.52 31.33 1.26
CA SER A 83 -18.46 32.46 2.20
C SER A 83 -17.99 33.72 1.48
N GLN A 84 -18.83 34.75 1.45
CA GLN A 84 -18.51 36.02 0.81
C GLN A 84 -17.69 36.88 1.77
N VAL A 85 -16.46 37.23 1.40
CA VAL A 85 -15.56 38.06 2.24
C VAL A 85 -16.09 39.48 2.40
N ARG A 86 -16.89 39.97 1.47
CA ARG A 86 -17.56 41.29 1.55
C ARG A 86 -18.46 41.48 2.77
N VAL A 87 -18.92 40.39 3.40
CA VAL A 87 -19.66 40.45 4.66
C VAL A 87 -18.83 41.10 5.77
N LYS A 88 -17.50 40.91 5.73
CA LYS A 88 -16.55 41.52 6.67
C LYS A 88 -16.02 42.87 6.20
N ASN A 89 -15.85 43.05 4.90
CA ASN A 89 -15.38 44.27 4.28
C ASN A 89 -15.94 44.35 2.85
N HIS A 90 -16.83 45.35 2.62
CA HIS A 90 -17.56 45.51 1.37
C HIS A 90 -16.68 45.81 0.12
N PHE A 91 -15.40 46.15 0.32
CA PHE A 91 -14.44 46.31 -0.77
C PHE A 91 -13.91 44.99 -1.35
N PHE A 92 -14.07 43.86 -0.64
CA PHE A 92 -13.61 42.56 -1.10
C PHE A 92 -14.70 41.81 -1.85
N CYS A 93 -14.36 41.26 -3.00
CA CYS A 93 -15.27 40.50 -3.87
C CYS A 93 -15.07 39.00 -3.84
N ASP A 94 -14.19 38.50 -2.97
CA ASP A 94 -13.83 37.07 -2.91
C ASP A 94 -14.94 36.23 -2.31
N VAL A 95 -15.01 34.97 -2.79
CA VAL A 95 -15.81 33.90 -2.22
C VAL A 95 -14.87 32.75 -1.87
N VAL A 96 -14.93 32.24 -0.65
CA VAL A 96 -14.01 31.23 -0.11
C VAL A 96 -14.78 29.98 0.27
N CYS A 97 -14.18 28.82 -0.06
CA CYS A 97 -14.62 27.51 0.39
C CYS A 97 -13.42 26.78 1.01
N ASP A 98 -13.56 26.35 2.25
CA ASP A 98 -12.61 25.51 2.97
C ASP A 98 -13.33 24.30 3.53
N ASP A 99 -12.72 23.12 3.40
CA ASP A 99 -13.26 21.88 3.95
C ASP A 99 -12.20 21.08 4.74
N ALA A 100 -12.70 20.11 5.50
CA ALA A 100 -11.93 19.15 6.23
C ALA A 100 -12.45 17.74 5.92
N VAL A 101 -11.57 16.74 6.00
CA VAL A 101 -11.92 15.34 5.82
C VAL A 101 -11.58 14.54 7.07
N LEU A 102 -12.50 13.71 7.52
CA LEU A 102 -12.25 12.62 8.46
C LEU A 102 -12.31 11.32 7.69
N MET A 103 -11.22 10.51 7.72
CA MET A 103 -11.12 9.27 6.97
C MET A 103 -10.25 8.23 7.68
N CYS A 104 -10.54 6.95 7.44
CA CYS A 104 -9.60 5.87 7.76
C CYS A 104 -8.52 5.83 6.67
N THR A 105 -7.25 5.84 7.06
CA THR A 105 -6.11 5.92 6.14
C THR A 105 -5.93 4.68 5.25
N GLN A 106 -6.55 3.55 5.62
CA GLN A 106 -6.56 2.29 4.88
C GLN A 106 -7.97 1.91 4.36
N TYR A 107 -8.80 2.89 4.03
CA TYR A 107 -10.17 2.62 3.58
C TYR A 107 -10.26 2.28 2.09
N SER A 108 -9.54 2.96 1.24
CA SER A 108 -9.55 2.85 -0.21
C SER A 108 -8.13 2.66 -0.74
N THR A 109 -7.81 3.13 -1.94
CA THR A 109 -6.46 3.08 -2.51
C THR A 109 -5.44 3.65 -1.52
N GLN A 110 -4.47 2.83 -1.11
CA GLN A 110 -3.63 3.10 0.05
C GLN A 110 -2.20 2.58 -0.09
N TRP A 111 -1.34 3.08 0.79
CA TRP A 111 -0.08 2.49 1.21
C TRP A 111 -0.16 2.05 2.67
N ASP A 112 0.36 0.88 2.97
CA ASP A 112 0.65 0.44 4.33
C ASP A 112 2.11 0.69 4.68
N SER A 113 2.34 1.37 5.82
CA SER A 113 3.67 1.49 6.39
C SER A 113 4.08 0.24 7.16
N PHE A 114 5.34 0.16 7.57
CA PHE A 114 5.84 -0.97 8.37
C PHE A 114 5.30 -0.96 9.82
N ALA A 115 4.61 0.09 10.23
CA ALA A 115 3.89 0.16 11.50
C ALA A 115 2.45 -0.38 11.41
N HIS A 116 1.96 -0.77 10.20
CA HIS A 116 0.60 -1.28 10.03
C HIS A 116 0.46 -2.72 10.54
N VAL A 117 1.38 -3.61 10.15
CA VAL A 117 1.39 -5.01 10.57
C VAL A 117 2.77 -5.38 11.10
N GLY A 118 2.80 -5.79 12.37
CA GLY A 118 3.96 -6.35 13.06
C GLY A 118 3.76 -7.84 13.37
N SER A 119 4.56 -8.32 14.32
CA SER A 119 4.47 -9.70 14.81
C SER A 119 4.83 -9.77 16.29
N THR A 120 4.41 -10.83 16.98
CA THR A 120 5.04 -11.25 18.22
C THR A 120 6.27 -12.09 17.88
N PHE A 121 7.42 -11.75 18.44
CA PHE A 121 8.69 -12.38 18.15
C PHE A 121 9.67 -12.24 19.32
N ASP A 122 10.48 -13.28 19.59
CA ASP A 122 11.56 -13.24 20.58
C ASP A 122 12.77 -12.50 20.02
N VAL A 123 12.68 -11.20 20.00
CA VAL A 123 13.67 -10.31 19.41
C VAL A 123 14.84 -10.03 20.36
N ASP A 124 14.70 -10.33 21.66
CA ASP A 124 15.74 -10.20 22.69
C ASP A 124 16.54 -11.48 22.90
N GLY A 125 16.11 -12.61 22.33
CA GLY A 125 16.76 -13.91 22.52
C GLY A 125 16.64 -14.42 23.96
N THR A 126 15.51 -14.13 24.62
CA THR A 126 15.24 -14.52 26.01
C THR A 126 14.28 -15.69 26.11
N GLY A 127 13.66 -16.10 24.99
CA GLY A 127 12.54 -17.04 24.94
C GLY A 127 11.19 -16.38 25.14
N GLU A 128 11.14 -15.07 25.43
CA GLU A 128 9.91 -14.30 25.57
C GLU A 128 9.64 -13.48 24.31
N GLU A 129 8.41 -13.58 23.80
CA GLU A 129 8.01 -12.84 22.62
C GLU A 129 7.37 -11.52 23.00
N VAL A 130 7.72 -10.47 22.25
CA VAL A 130 7.14 -9.14 22.38
C VAL A 130 6.56 -8.69 21.04
N ALA A 131 5.56 -7.80 21.09
CA ALA A 131 5.03 -7.19 19.89
C ALA A 131 6.06 -6.23 19.30
N CYS A 132 6.44 -6.48 18.05
CA CYS A 132 7.42 -5.67 17.35
C CYS A 132 7.12 -5.57 15.85
N PHE A 133 7.80 -4.65 15.19
CA PHE A 133 7.64 -4.30 13.80
C PHE A 133 8.97 -4.44 13.05
N TYR A 134 8.98 -4.09 11.77
CA TYR A 134 10.18 -4.11 10.93
C TYR A 134 11.41 -3.57 11.67
N ASN A 135 12.55 -4.17 11.43
CA ASN A 135 13.85 -3.77 11.98
C ASN A 135 13.90 -3.74 13.51
N GLY A 136 13.02 -4.54 14.17
CA GLY A 136 13.00 -4.74 15.62
C GLY A 136 12.41 -3.57 16.44
N TYR A 137 11.73 -2.63 15.81
CA TYR A 137 11.03 -1.56 16.52
C TYR A 137 9.89 -2.11 17.37
N ARG A 138 9.73 -1.59 18.60
CA ARG A 138 8.82 -2.11 19.62
C ARG A 138 7.46 -1.44 19.59
N ALA A 139 6.42 -2.22 19.78
CA ALA A 139 5.12 -1.67 20.13
C ALA A 139 5.17 -0.99 21.51
N GLY A 140 4.46 0.14 21.64
CA GLY A 140 4.35 0.90 22.89
C GLY A 140 5.53 1.80 23.22
N THR A 141 6.68 1.64 22.58
CA THR A 141 7.85 2.51 22.78
C THR A 141 8.26 3.23 21.49
N ASP A 142 8.41 2.51 20.39
CA ASP A 142 8.77 3.08 19.09
C ASP A 142 7.53 3.35 18.23
N VAL A 143 6.57 2.42 18.25
CA VAL A 143 5.28 2.54 17.58
C VAL A 143 4.22 2.75 18.65
N VAL A 144 3.80 4.01 18.82
CA VAL A 144 2.92 4.48 19.88
C VAL A 144 1.59 4.95 19.30
N PRO A 145 0.44 4.62 19.91
CA PRO A 145 -0.87 5.11 19.46
C PRO A 145 -0.95 6.66 19.46
N PRO A 146 -1.73 7.26 18.54
CA PRO A 146 -1.83 8.73 18.43
C PRO A 146 -2.24 9.44 19.70
N ASP A 147 -3.14 8.86 20.48
CA ASP A 147 -3.66 9.37 21.76
C ASP A 147 -2.65 9.31 22.92
N GLN A 148 -1.51 8.65 22.72
CA GLN A 148 -0.46 8.48 23.73
C GLN A 148 0.83 9.25 23.40
N ARG A 149 0.87 10.04 22.30
CA ARG A 149 2.08 10.74 21.81
C ARG A 149 2.22 12.19 22.31
N GLY A 150 1.20 12.74 22.97
CA GLY A 150 1.17 14.17 23.30
C GLY A 150 1.15 15.05 22.03
N ASP A 151 1.87 16.16 22.07
CA ASP A 151 1.92 17.13 20.95
C ASP A 151 2.90 16.75 19.82
N ASP A 152 3.74 15.75 20.03
CA ASP A 152 4.64 15.24 18.98
C ASP A 152 3.94 14.12 18.20
N TYR A 153 3.50 14.46 17.01
CA TYR A 153 2.85 13.50 16.10
C TYR A 153 3.86 12.53 15.45
N ALA A 154 5.16 12.75 15.58
CA ALA A 154 6.18 11.90 14.97
C ALA A 154 6.14 10.48 15.56
N MET A 155 6.26 9.49 14.70
CA MET A 155 6.33 8.08 15.09
C MET A 155 7.36 7.35 14.23
N THR A 156 8.04 6.39 14.85
CA THR A 156 8.91 5.47 14.12
C THR A 156 8.08 4.61 13.17
N LEU A 157 8.62 4.32 11.99
CA LEU A 157 7.96 3.59 10.90
C LEU A 157 6.68 4.25 10.37
N GLY A 158 6.44 5.52 10.69
CA GLY A 158 5.29 6.27 10.15
C GLY A 158 5.38 6.43 8.62
N ILE A 159 4.22 6.53 7.99
CA ILE A 159 4.08 6.66 6.52
C ILE A 159 4.76 7.92 5.96
N ASP A 160 4.98 8.93 6.79
CA ASP A 160 5.70 10.15 6.44
C ASP A 160 7.14 9.88 5.95
N LYS A 161 7.78 8.78 6.37
CA LYS A 161 9.10 8.34 5.88
C LYS A 161 9.04 7.99 4.39
N PHE A 162 7.97 7.33 3.96
CA PHE A 162 7.74 7.01 2.55
C PHE A 162 7.48 8.25 1.72
N ALA A 163 6.76 9.23 2.27
CA ALA A 163 6.54 10.51 1.61
C ALA A 163 7.86 11.28 1.39
N VAL A 164 8.75 11.29 2.38
CA VAL A 164 10.10 11.90 2.26
C VAL A 164 10.97 11.15 1.26
N LYS A 165 10.85 9.82 1.16
CA LYS A 165 11.52 9.02 0.13
C LYS A 165 11.06 9.39 -1.28
N ALA A 166 9.89 10.02 -1.43
CA ALA A 166 9.33 10.48 -2.71
C ALA A 166 9.25 9.32 -3.72
N ILE A 167 8.50 8.28 -3.38
CA ILE A 167 8.44 7.00 -4.09
C ILE A 167 8.18 7.21 -5.58
N GLN A 168 9.19 6.97 -6.39
CA GLN A 168 9.14 7.02 -7.85
C GLN A 168 10.15 6.04 -8.42
N SER A 169 9.69 5.05 -9.20
CA SER A 169 10.56 4.04 -9.83
C SER A 169 9.89 3.41 -11.04
N ARG A 170 10.60 2.50 -11.70
CA ARG A 170 9.96 1.63 -12.67
C ARG A 170 9.02 0.67 -11.93
N ALA A 171 7.84 0.50 -12.49
CA ALA A 171 6.91 -0.55 -12.07
C ALA A 171 6.68 -1.55 -13.18
N VAL A 172 6.28 -2.74 -12.78
CA VAL A 172 5.94 -3.84 -13.67
C VAL A 172 4.55 -4.36 -13.33
N LEU A 173 3.68 -4.45 -14.33
CA LEU A 173 2.34 -5.01 -14.19
C LEU A 173 2.35 -6.50 -14.49
N ILE A 174 1.92 -7.32 -13.54
CA ILE A 174 1.61 -8.74 -13.70
C ILE A 174 0.10 -8.86 -13.82
N ASP A 175 -0.38 -9.25 -15.00
CA ASP A 175 -1.78 -9.18 -15.37
C ASP A 175 -2.50 -10.51 -15.15
N LEU A 176 -2.91 -10.77 -13.91
CA LEU A 176 -3.59 -12.02 -13.55
C LEU A 176 -5.00 -12.10 -14.17
N GLU A 177 -5.69 -10.96 -14.31
CA GLU A 177 -7.04 -10.94 -14.90
C GLU A 177 -7.04 -11.43 -16.35
N LYS A 178 -6.03 -11.09 -17.14
CA LYS A 178 -5.86 -11.55 -18.52
C LYS A 178 -5.83 -13.09 -18.62
N HIS A 179 -5.25 -13.76 -17.63
CA HIS A 179 -5.00 -15.21 -17.65
C HIS A 179 -6.07 -16.01 -16.89
N PHE A 180 -6.61 -15.44 -15.81
CA PHE A 180 -7.52 -16.17 -14.92
C PHE A 180 -8.95 -15.61 -14.88
N GLY A 181 -9.18 -14.43 -15.49
CA GLY A 181 -10.48 -13.76 -15.42
C GLY A 181 -10.80 -13.20 -14.04
N ARG A 182 -12.09 -13.05 -13.75
CA ARG A 182 -12.60 -12.32 -12.56
C ARG A 182 -13.29 -13.25 -11.54
N ALA A 183 -13.25 -14.55 -11.74
CA ALA A 183 -13.70 -15.50 -10.74
C ALA A 183 -12.75 -15.52 -9.53
N GLU A 184 -13.28 -15.87 -8.37
CA GLU A 184 -12.45 -16.06 -7.18
C GLU A 184 -11.39 -17.14 -7.42
N LYS A 185 -10.13 -16.79 -7.16
CA LYS A 185 -9.02 -17.75 -7.30
C LYS A 185 -7.83 -17.29 -6.45
N THR A 186 -7.27 -18.23 -5.69
CA THR A 186 -5.95 -18.07 -5.06
C THR A 186 -4.87 -18.49 -6.05
N VAL A 187 -3.91 -17.60 -6.30
CA VAL A 187 -2.83 -17.78 -7.29
C VAL A 187 -1.53 -18.07 -6.58
N SER A 188 -0.94 -19.23 -6.85
CA SER A 188 0.39 -19.61 -6.38
C SER A 188 1.48 -18.89 -7.15
N PHE A 189 2.71 -18.86 -6.59
CA PHE A 189 3.87 -18.30 -7.29
C PHE A 189 4.14 -19.01 -8.62
N ALA A 190 4.01 -20.35 -8.68
CA ALA A 190 4.20 -21.09 -9.91
C ALA A 190 3.25 -20.67 -11.02
N GLU A 191 1.99 -20.37 -10.69
CA GLU A 191 1.01 -19.83 -11.63
C GLU A 191 1.35 -18.40 -12.04
N MET A 192 1.73 -17.54 -11.08
CA MET A 192 2.18 -16.17 -11.36
C MET A 192 3.45 -16.17 -12.24
N GLU A 193 4.41 -17.05 -11.99
CA GLU A 193 5.61 -17.20 -12.81
C GLU A 193 5.27 -17.61 -14.26
N ASN A 194 4.29 -18.49 -14.45
CA ASN A 194 3.81 -18.86 -15.79
C ASN A 194 3.18 -17.66 -16.50
N VAL A 195 2.41 -16.83 -15.80
CA VAL A 195 1.89 -15.56 -16.35
C VAL A 195 3.03 -14.64 -16.76
N MET A 196 4.02 -14.45 -15.88
CA MET A 196 5.20 -13.62 -16.19
C MET A 196 5.95 -14.13 -17.42
N LYS A 197 6.18 -15.44 -17.54
CA LYS A 197 6.82 -16.05 -18.72
C LYS A 197 6.00 -15.86 -19.99
N ALA A 198 4.69 -16.07 -19.93
CA ALA A 198 3.79 -15.91 -21.08
C ALA A 198 3.73 -14.47 -21.61
N ASP A 199 3.81 -13.48 -20.71
CA ASP A 199 3.74 -12.06 -21.03
C ASP A 199 5.10 -11.39 -21.18
N GLY A 200 6.20 -12.14 -21.02
CA GLY A 200 7.57 -11.61 -21.12
C GLY A 200 7.91 -10.60 -20.02
N VAL A 201 7.30 -10.75 -18.83
CA VAL A 201 7.50 -9.87 -17.69
C VAL A 201 8.86 -10.11 -17.06
N THR A 202 9.63 -9.06 -16.85
CA THR A 202 10.94 -9.10 -16.16
C THR A 202 10.98 -8.10 -15.03
N VAL A 203 11.55 -8.49 -13.90
CA VAL A 203 11.71 -7.65 -12.72
C VAL A 203 13.19 -7.42 -12.45
N ALA A 204 13.55 -6.21 -12.08
CA ALA A 204 14.92 -5.84 -11.71
C ALA A 204 14.93 -5.17 -10.31
N PRO A 205 16.07 -5.15 -9.62
CA PRO A 205 16.21 -4.52 -8.32
C PRO A 205 15.68 -3.07 -8.32
N GLY A 206 14.85 -2.74 -7.33
CA GLY A 206 14.20 -1.44 -7.19
C GLY A 206 12.91 -1.27 -7.99
N ASP A 207 12.48 -2.27 -8.76
CA ASP A 207 11.17 -2.24 -9.40
C ASP A 207 10.05 -2.39 -8.37
N MET A 208 8.92 -1.74 -8.62
CA MET A 208 7.67 -1.95 -7.91
C MET A 208 6.82 -2.97 -8.69
N VAL A 209 6.36 -4.02 -8.02
CA VAL A 209 5.50 -5.05 -8.63
C VAL A 209 4.05 -4.68 -8.42
N CYS A 210 3.29 -4.62 -9.51
CA CYS A 210 1.86 -4.30 -9.52
C CYS A 210 1.07 -5.52 -10.03
N ILE A 211 0.11 -5.99 -9.24
CA ILE A 211 -0.74 -7.14 -9.54
C ILE A 211 -2.11 -6.64 -9.98
N HIS A 212 -2.48 -6.91 -11.23
CA HIS A 212 -3.81 -6.59 -11.75
C HIS A 212 -4.74 -7.78 -11.68
N THR A 213 -5.84 -7.63 -10.98
CA THR A 213 -6.88 -8.65 -10.79
C THR A 213 -8.25 -8.22 -11.33
N ALA A 214 -8.40 -6.95 -11.71
CA ALA A 214 -9.64 -6.23 -12.01
C ALA A 214 -10.59 -6.08 -10.82
N PHE A 215 -10.14 -6.31 -9.59
CA PHE A 215 -10.97 -6.12 -8.39
C PHE A 215 -11.47 -4.66 -8.28
N GLY A 216 -10.58 -3.68 -8.51
CA GLY A 216 -10.96 -2.26 -8.49
C GLY A 216 -12.06 -1.91 -9.50
N ASP A 217 -12.04 -2.53 -10.70
CA ASP A 217 -13.08 -2.35 -11.72
C ASP A 217 -14.43 -2.95 -11.26
N GLU A 218 -14.42 -4.12 -10.63
CA GLU A 218 -15.64 -4.72 -10.06
C GLU A 218 -16.20 -3.89 -8.90
N VAL A 219 -15.32 -3.33 -8.04
CA VAL A 219 -15.72 -2.40 -6.96
C VAL A 219 -16.41 -1.15 -7.54
N LEU A 220 -15.85 -0.55 -8.59
CA LEU A 220 -16.49 0.61 -9.26
C LEU A 220 -17.87 0.26 -9.83
N LYS A 221 -18.04 -0.93 -10.42
CA LYS A 221 -19.33 -1.39 -10.97
C LYS A 221 -20.38 -1.63 -9.89
N MET A 222 -19.98 -2.04 -8.70
CA MET A 222 -20.91 -2.22 -7.56
C MET A 222 -21.41 -0.88 -7.00
N GLY A 223 -20.72 0.22 -7.29
CA GLY A 223 -21.04 1.51 -6.70
C GLY A 223 -20.59 1.61 -5.24
N ARG A 224 -21.26 2.47 -4.45
CA ARG A 224 -20.93 2.73 -3.04
C ARG A 224 -21.70 1.89 -2.03
N ASP A 225 -22.41 0.87 -2.52
CA ASP A 225 -23.18 -0.08 -1.71
C ASP A 225 -22.90 -1.50 -2.24
N PRO A 226 -21.67 -1.99 -2.09
CA PRO A 226 -21.28 -3.28 -2.64
C PRO A 226 -21.96 -4.43 -1.88
N ASP A 227 -22.30 -5.48 -2.62
CA ASP A 227 -22.74 -6.74 -2.05
C ASP A 227 -21.64 -7.31 -1.14
N PRO A 228 -21.88 -7.44 0.20
CA PRO A 228 -20.85 -7.85 1.15
C PRO A 228 -20.29 -9.26 0.90
N GLU A 229 -21.11 -10.18 0.37
CA GLU A 229 -20.66 -11.54 0.08
C GLU A 229 -19.85 -11.57 -1.21
N ARG A 230 -20.35 -10.96 -2.27
CA ARG A 230 -19.67 -10.93 -3.56
C ARG A 230 -18.30 -10.23 -3.48
N ILE A 231 -18.16 -9.13 -2.73
CA ILE A 231 -16.90 -8.38 -2.66
C ILE A 231 -15.76 -9.17 -2.03
N HIS A 232 -16.07 -10.16 -1.19
CA HIS A 232 -15.08 -11.05 -0.59
C HIS A 232 -14.76 -12.29 -1.43
N HIS A 233 -15.62 -12.63 -2.43
CA HIS A 233 -15.58 -13.85 -3.21
C HIS A 233 -15.46 -13.59 -4.72
N MET A 234 -14.57 -12.65 -5.10
CA MET A 234 -14.32 -12.32 -6.50
C MET A 234 -12.84 -12.09 -6.77
N CYS A 235 -12.50 -12.19 -8.03
CA CYS A 235 -11.18 -11.92 -8.57
C CYS A 235 -10.06 -12.78 -7.97
N THR A 236 -8.86 -12.60 -8.47
CA THR A 236 -7.69 -13.32 -7.99
C THR A 236 -7.07 -12.63 -6.78
N ALA A 237 -6.39 -13.41 -5.93
CA ALA A 237 -5.49 -12.91 -4.89
C ALA A 237 -4.29 -13.86 -4.78
N LEU A 238 -3.16 -13.37 -4.31
CA LEU A 238 -1.96 -14.20 -4.16
C LEU A 238 -2.13 -15.19 -3.00
N LYS A 239 -1.47 -16.35 -3.12
CA LYS A 239 -1.33 -17.30 -2.02
C LYS A 239 -0.30 -16.74 -1.03
N GLY A 240 -0.77 -16.28 0.12
CA GLY A 240 0.02 -15.50 1.07
C GLY A 240 1.14 -16.30 1.76
N ASP A 241 0.96 -17.61 1.97
CA ASP A 241 1.93 -18.51 2.60
C ASP A 241 2.87 -19.21 1.60
N ASP A 242 2.92 -18.75 0.35
CA ASP A 242 3.78 -19.32 -0.69
C ASP A 242 5.24 -18.90 -0.49
N GLU A 243 6.06 -19.78 0.05
CA GLU A 243 7.49 -19.54 0.28
C GLU A 243 8.26 -19.21 -1.01
N ALA A 244 7.86 -19.77 -2.15
CA ALA A 244 8.50 -19.46 -3.43
C ALA A 244 8.24 -18.01 -3.84
N LEU A 245 7.05 -17.47 -3.57
CA LEU A 245 6.73 -16.05 -3.73
C LEU A 245 7.60 -15.18 -2.80
N HIS A 246 7.69 -15.54 -1.53
CA HIS A 246 8.51 -14.82 -0.55
C HIS A 246 9.99 -14.75 -0.98
N ASN A 247 10.53 -15.87 -1.41
CA ASN A 247 11.91 -15.96 -1.88
C ASN A 247 12.11 -15.16 -3.17
N TRP A 248 11.16 -15.19 -4.09
CA TRP A 248 11.21 -14.44 -5.33
C TRP A 248 11.20 -12.93 -5.10
N LEU A 249 10.31 -12.43 -4.25
CA LEU A 249 10.26 -11.01 -3.86
C LEU A 249 11.59 -10.53 -3.27
N SER A 250 12.18 -11.35 -2.41
CA SER A 250 13.45 -11.06 -1.74
C SER A 250 14.63 -11.09 -2.71
N ALA A 251 14.73 -12.13 -3.54
CA ALA A 251 15.84 -12.33 -4.48
C ALA A 251 15.88 -11.25 -5.58
N ASN A 252 14.71 -10.80 -6.03
CA ASN A 252 14.61 -9.75 -7.04
C ASN A 252 14.69 -8.33 -6.47
N LYS A 253 14.87 -8.19 -5.13
CA LYS A 253 14.94 -6.89 -4.46
C LYS A 253 13.77 -5.98 -4.85
N VAL A 254 12.57 -6.55 -4.80
CA VAL A 254 11.33 -5.81 -5.09
C VAL A 254 11.20 -4.68 -4.08
N SER A 255 10.98 -3.45 -4.57
CA SER A 255 10.94 -2.28 -3.70
C SER A 255 9.57 -2.05 -3.06
N ALA A 256 8.50 -2.47 -3.72
CA ALA A 256 7.13 -2.44 -3.21
C ALA A 256 6.26 -3.47 -3.95
N LEU A 257 5.20 -3.95 -3.32
CA LEU A 257 4.19 -4.82 -3.91
C LEU A 257 2.84 -4.15 -3.82
N CYS A 258 2.20 -3.93 -4.96
CA CYS A 258 0.91 -3.24 -5.07
C CYS A 258 -0.11 -4.15 -5.74
N ALA A 259 -1.36 -4.11 -5.30
CA ALA A 259 -2.45 -4.82 -5.96
C ALA A 259 -3.72 -3.96 -6.03
N ASP A 260 -4.58 -4.25 -6.99
CA ASP A 260 -5.88 -3.60 -7.10
C ASP A 260 -6.96 -4.29 -6.25
N ASN A 261 -6.61 -5.40 -5.58
CA ASN A 261 -7.50 -6.10 -4.66
C ASN A 261 -7.29 -5.66 -3.19
N PHE A 262 -8.13 -6.19 -2.32
CA PHE A 262 -8.03 -6.05 -0.88
C PHE A 262 -7.07 -7.09 -0.30
N ALA A 263 -6.11 -6.62 0.49
CA ALA A 263 -5.10 -7.39 1.21
C ALA A 263 -3.98 -8.05 0.34
N VAL A 264 -3.90 -7.78 -0.98
CA VAL A 264 -2.91 -8.38 -1.89
C VAL A 264 -3.00 -9.91 -1.92
N GLU A 265 -3.01 -10.55 -0.75
CA GLU A 265 -3.12 -12.00 -0.54
C GLU A 265 -4.56 -12.44 -0.25
N ARG A 266 -4.84 -13.72 -0.47
CA ARG A 266 -6.11 -14.31 -0.05
C ARG A 266 -6.16 -14.38 1.47
N MET A 267 -7.21 -13.77 2.03
CA MET A 267 -7.52 -13.87 3.45
C MET A 267 -8.24 -15.21 3.69
N GLU A 268 -7.50 -16.25 4.05
CA GLU A 268 -8.09 -17.55 4.35
C GLU A 268 -8.65 -17.58 5.78
N ALA A 269 -9.71 -18.40 5.96
CA ALA A 269 -10.17 -18.74 7.31
C ALA A 269 -9.04 -19.45 8.05
N THR A 270 -8.80 -19.09 9.29
CA THR A 270 -7.72 -19.62 10.13
C THR A 270 -7.75 -21.15 10.12
N PRO A 271 -6.75 -21.84 9.58
CA PRO A 271 -6.69 -23.28 9.72
C PRO A 271 -6.33 -23.67 11.14
N ASP A 272 -6.65 -24.92 11.47
CA ASP A 272 -6.51 -25.57 12.76
C ASP A 272 -5.30 -25.17 13.61
N LEU A 273 -5.58 -24.77 14.87
CA LEU A 273 -4.77 -24.89 16.11
C LEU A 273 -3.22 -24.75 16.03
N GLN A 274 -2.62 -24.53 14.89
CA GLN A 274 -1.20 -24.23 14.76
C GLN A 274 -0.98 -22.72 14.76
N ARG A 275 0.04 -22.29 15.46
CA ARG A 275 0.46 -20.89 15.49
C ARG A 275 0.92 -20.47 14.10
N THR A 276 0.16 -19.58 13.44
CA THR A 276 0.45 -19.06 12.11
C THR A 276 0.05 -17.59 12.01
N HIS A 277 0.54 -16.92 10.98
CA HIS A 277 0.10 -15.57 10.64
C HIS A 277 -1.18 -15.63 9.82
N ARG A 278 -2.19 -14.83 10.20
CA ARG A 278 -3.40 -14.68 9.40
C ARG A 278 -3.13 -14.03 8.05
N MET A 279 -2.07 -13.22 7.98
CA MET A 279 -1.62 -12.51 6.79
C MET A 279 -0.13 -12.80 6.56
N PRO A 280 0.24 -14.00 6.05
CA PRO A 280 1.64 -14.40 5.93
C PRO A 280 2.44 -13.57 4.94
N LEU A 281 1.82 -13.08 3.85
CA LEU A 281 2.48 -12.17 2.91
C LEU A 281 2.71 -10.78 3.52
N HIS A 282 1.76 -10.25 4.29
CA HIS A 282 1.98 -9.02 5.08
C HIS A 282 3.12 -9.19 6.06
N ASN A 283 3.17 -10.33 6.77
CA ASN A 283 4.26 -10.63 7.68
C ASN A 283 5.60 -10.67 6.93
N HIS A 284 5.66 -11.34 5.79
CA HIS A 284 6.87 -11.37 4.98
C HIS A 284 7.26 -9.98 4.49
N CYS A 285 6.32 -9.25 3.89
CA CYS A 285 6.59 -7.94 3.30
C CYS A 285 6.86 -6.87 4.36
N LEU A 286 5.89 -6.59 5.23
CA LEU A 286 5.97 -5.46 6.15
C LEU A 286 6.92 -5.72 7.32
N PHE A 287 6.87 -6.92 7.93
CA PHE A 287 7.64 -7.23 9.13
C PHE A 287 9.05 -7.74 8.84
N LYS A 288 9.19 -8.75 7.96
CA LYS A 288 10.50 -9.36 7.71
C LYS A 288 11.37 -8.56 6.76
N ARG A 289 10.81 -8.06 5.65
CA ARG A 289 11.57 -7.50 4.53
C ARG A 289 11.47 -6.00 4.35
N GLY A 290 10.56 -5.33 5.07
CA GLY A 290 10.31 -3.91 4.84
C GLY A 290 9.94 -3.62 3.38
N ILE A 291 9.06 -4.43 2.78
CA ILE A 291 8.47 -4.20 1.46
C ILE A 291 7.11 -3.54 1.68
N PRO A 292 6.90 -2.27 1.31
CA PRO A 292 5.59 -1.63 1.40
C PRO A 292 4.53 -2.36 0.60
N LEU A 293 3.30 -2.40 1.12
CA LEU A 293 2.14 -2.93 0.41
C LEU A 293 1.23 -1.78 -0.03
N GLY A 294 0.80 -1.85 -1.30
CA GLY A 294 -0.24 -0.99 -1.85
C GLY A 294 -1.49 -1.80 -2.11
N GLU A 295 -2.64 -1.34 -1.61
CA GLU A 295 -3.90 -2.05 -1.72
C GLU A 295 -5.00 -1.20 -2.35
N LEU A 296 -5.99 -1.86 -2.96
CA LEU A 296 -7.15 -1.23 -3.59
C LEU A 296 -6.75 -0.18 -4.64
N TRP A 297 -5.68 -0.43 -5.38
CA TRP A 297 -5.30 0.41 -6.50
C TRP A 297 -6.25 0.17 -7.69
N TYR A 298 -6.11 0.96 -8.75
CA TYR A 298 -6.94 0.81 -9.95
C TYR A 298 -6.04 0.68 -11.18
N PHE A 299 -5.90 -0.53 -11.69
CA PHE A 299 -4.98 -0.81 -12.79
C PHE A 299 -5.66 -1.05 -14.14
N THR A 300 -6.98 -1.17 -14.20
CA THR A 300 -7.70 -1.68 -15.37
C THR A 300 -7.41 -0.90 -16.65
N GLU A 301 -7.42 0.44 -16.62
CA GLU A 301 -7.15 1.25 -17.82
C GLU A 301 -5.70 1.13 -18.27
N LEU A 302 -4.75 1.14 -17.33
CA LEU A 302 -3.33 0.92 -17.61
C LEU A 302 -3.09 -0.48 -18.16
N ALA A 303 -3.70 -1.51 -17.57
CA ALA A 303 -3.58 -2.90 -18.03
C ALA A 303 -4.07 -3.07 -19.48
N MET A 304 -5.22 -2.50 -19.80
CA MET A 304 -5.73 -2.51 -21.19
C MET A 304 -4.77 -1.86 -22.18
N HIS A 305 -4.19 -0.72 -21.81
CA HIS A 305 -3.21 -0.03 -22.63
C HIS A 305 -1.93 -0.85 -22.81
N LEU A 306 -1.36 -1.37 -21.72
CA LEU A 306 -0.14 -2.19 -21.75
C LEU A 306 -0.32 -3.48 -22.55
N ARG A 307 -1.51 -4.13 -22.48
CA ARG A 307 -1.85 -5.29 -23.33
C ARG A 307 -1.76 -4.94 -24.82
N GLN A 308 -2.36 -3.81 -25.23
CA GLN A 308 -2.32 -3.35 -26.61
C GLN A 308 -0.90 -3.02 -27.06
N ALA A 309 -0.14 -2.37 -26.21
CA ALA A 309 1.25 -2.01 -26.46
C ALA A 309 2.24 -3.18 -26.35
N LYS A 310 1.78 -4.37 -25.91
CA LYS A 310 2.62 -5.55 -25.61
C LYS A 310 3.77 -5.22 -24.68
N ARG A 311 3.47 -4.49 -23.61
CA ARG A 311 4.41 -4.03 -22.58
C ARG A 311 3.88 -4.39 -21.20
N SER A 312 4.78 -4.45 -20.23
CA SER A 312 4.43 -4.64 -18.82
C SER A 312 5.05 -3.57 -17.91
N HIS A 313 6.01 -2.80 -18.43
CA HIS A 313 6.74 -1.80 -17.66
C HIS A 313 6.20 -0.38 -17.90
N PHE A 314 6.24 0.42 -16.84
CA PHE A 314 5.84 1.83 -16.85
C PHE A 314 6.56 2.59 -15.73
N MET A 315 6.56 3.91 -15.78
CA MET A 315 7.02 4.76 -14.68
C MET A 315 5.88 4.91 -13.68
N LEU A 316 6.13 4.62 -12.41
CA LEU A 316 5.19 4.79 -11.32
C LEU A 316 5.66 5.90 -10.37
N THR A 317 4.79 6.87 -10.13
CA THR A 317 4.95 7.92 -9.11
C THR A 317 3.86 7.77 -8.08
N ALA A 318 4.23 7.44 -6.84
CA ALA A 318 3.27 7.07 -5.81
C ALA A 318 3.66 7.51 -4.39
N PRO A 319 4.08 8.76 -4.16
CA PRO A 319 4.34 9.23 -2.81
C PRO A 319 3.02 9.29 -2.02
N PRO A 320 2.97 8.73 -0.79
CA PRO A 320 1.82 8.91 0.09
C PRO A 320 1.70 10.36 0.58
N LEU A 321 0.60 10.69 1.24
CA LEU A 321 0.53 11.93 1.99
C LEU A 321 1.62 11.96 3.06
N ARG A 322 2.27 13.13 3.25
CA ARG A 322 3.24 13.31 4.33
C ARG A 322 2.52 13.49 5.67
N LEU A 323 1.76 12.47 6.04
CA LEU A 323 0.93 12.43 7.23
C LEU A 323 1.76 11.90 8.40
N THR A 324 2.32 12.81 9.19
CA THR A 324 3.27 12.50 10.26
C THR A 324 2.69 11.52 11.25
N GLY A 325 3.37 10.39 11.46
CA GLY A 325 3.02 9.37 12.44
C GLY A 325 1.81 8.49 12.10
N ALA A 326 1.23 8.60 10.89
CA ALA A 326 0.18 7.67 10.47
C ALA A 326 0.79 6.32 10.05
N VAL A 327 0.03 5.25 10.23
CA VAL A 327 0.43 3.87 9.90
C VAL A 327 0.06 3.47 8.46
N GLY A 328 -0.62 4.33 7.75
CA GLY A 328 -0.95 4.20 6.34
C GLY A 328 -1.43 5.52 5.78
N SER A 329 -1.63 5.58 4.48
CA SER A 329 -2.07 6.81 3.79
C SER A 329 -2.87 6.46 2.55
N PRO A 330 -3.96 7.18 2.28
CA PRO A 330 -4.49 7.19 0.93
C PRO A 330 -3.42 7.70 -0.03
N VAL A 331 -3.49 7.27 -1.26
CA VAL A 331 -2.56 7.66 -2.32
C VAL A 331 -3.31 7.78 -3.64
N THR A 332 -2.86 8.67 -4.51
CA THR A 332 -3.29 8.74 -5.91
C THR A 332 -2.07 8.44 -6.78
N PRO A 333 -1.77 7.15 -7.03
CA PRO A 333 -0.60 6.79 -7.82
C PRO A 333 -0.82 7.18 -9.28
N VAL A 334 0.28 7.54 -9.96
CA VAL A 334 0.27 7.89 -11.38
C VAL A 334 1.20 6.93 -12.12
N GLY A 335 0.63 6.18 -13.07
CA GLY A 335 1.38 5.40 -14.05
C GLY A 335 1.60 6.21 -15.31
N THR A 336 2.83 6.30 -15.79
CA THR A 336 3.15 7.01 -17.04
C THR A 336 3.88 6.08 -18.02
N VAL A 337 3.44 6.09 -19.28
CA VAL A 337 3.96 5.24 -20.35
C VAL A 337 4.55 6.04 -21.50
#